data_460922b49ed9c75f0e692d21bd5a98e2
#
_entry.id   460922b49ed9c75f0e692d21bd5a98e2
#
_cell.length_a   1.000
_cell.length_b   1.000
_cell.length_c   1.000
_cell.angle_alpha   90.00
_cell.angle_beta   90.00
_cell.angle_gamma   90.00
#
_symmetry.space_group_name_H-M   'P 1'
#
loop_
_entity.id
_entity.type
_entity.pdbx_description
1 polymer ?
#
loop_
_entity_poly.entity_id
_entity_poly.type
_entity_poly.pdbx_seq_one_letter_code
_entity_poly.pdbx_strand_id
1 'polypeptide(L)'
;FCNEDDTQVIDSRVIKEGTSIRRRRSCPGCEKRFTTYEHIELSLPQVVKQDGKREEFNKEKLHHSLNRALHKRPVPVEFIDQAVENIVLKILTNGEREIYSRDLGESVMFELKKLDKIAYIRFASVYRSFTDVEDFNTAIKDLE
;
A
#
# COMPACT_ATOMS: atom_id res chain seq x y z
N PHE A 1 -6.85 34.86 -2.30
CA PHE A 1 -7.53 35.97 -1.61
C PHE A 1 -7.88 37.11 -2.56
N CYS A 2 -7.04 37.40 -3.56
CA CYS A 2 -7.24 38.48 -4.53
C CYS A 2 -6.96 38.03 -5.98
N ASN A 3 -6.86 36.74 -6.21
CA ASN A 3 -6.53 36.10 -7.50
C ASN A 3 -5.17 36.54 -8.09
N GLU A 4 -4.26 37.04 -7.25
CA GLU A 4 -2.87 37.27 -7.66
C GLU A 4 -2.16 35.92 -7.76
N ASP A 5 -1.56 35.64 -8.89
CA ASP A 5 -0.90 34.36 -9.17
C ASP A 5 0.49 34.28 -8.53
N ASP A 6 1.15 35.40 -8.33
CA ASP A 6 2.51 35.45 -7.77
C ASP A 6 2.47 35.64 -6.25
N THR A 7 3.21 34.78 -5.52
CA THR A 7 3.31 34.85 -4.06
C THR A 7 4.74 34.60 -3.59
N GLN A 8 5.19 35.36 -2.60
CA GLN A 8 6.54 35.26 -2.04
C GLN A 8 6.59 34.33 -0.84
N VAL A 9 7.59 33.47 -0.77
CA VAL A 9 7.85 32.62 0.40
C VAL A 9 8.63 33.43 1.44
N ILE A 10 8.06 33.57 2.63
CA ILE A 10 8.68 34.31 3.76
C ILE A 10 9.50 33.35 4.63
N ASP A 11 8.97 32.14 4.88
CA ASP A 11 9.57 31.14 5.75
C ASP A 11 9.30 29.73 5.23
N SER A 12 10.26 28.84 5.39
CA SER A 12 10.15 27.41 5.01
C SER A 12 10.70 26.57 6.15
N ARG A 13 9.92 25.55 6.55
CA ARG A 13 10.35 24.60 7.58
C ARG A 13 9.98 23.19 7.19
N VAL A 14 10.93 22.28 7.36
CA VAL A 14 10.68 20.85 7.26
C VAL A 14 9.93 20.39 8.49
N ILE A 15 8.86 19.64 8.29
CA ILE A 15 7.98 19.10 9.35
C ILE A 15 7.73 17.60 9.10
N LYS A 16 7.16 16.92 10.07
CA LYS A 16 6.83 15.47 10.00
C LYS A 16 8.04 14.65 9.57
N GLU A 17 9.15 14.75 10.30
CA GLU A 17 10.35 13.93 10.08
C GLU A 17 10.91 13.96 8.65
N GLY A 18 10.74 15.08 7.95
CA GLY A 18 11.29 15.26 6.61
C GLY A 18 10.31 14.98 5.46
N THR A 19 9.09 14.51 5.75
CA THR A 19 8.12 14.13 4.71
C THR A 19 7.27 15.28 4.18
N SER A 20 7.34 16.46 4.80
CA SER A 20 6.54 17.62 4.40
C SER A 20 7.29 18.91 4.63
N ILE A 21 7.03 19.90 3.78
CA ILE A 21 7.54 21.26 3.93
C ILE A 21 6.38 22.20 4.19
N ARG A 22 6.44 22.95 5.30
CA ARG A 22 5.52 24.03 5.59
C ARG A 22 6.13 25.34 5.08
N ARG A 23 5.40 26.06 4.22
CA ARG A 23 5.83 27.37 3.71
C ARG A 23 4.86 28.47 4.17
N ARG A 24 5.39 29.53 4.74
CA ARG A 24 4.64 30.75 4.97
C ARG A 24 4.83 31.67 3.78
N ARG A 25 3.74 32.13 3.20
CA ARG A 25 3.73 32.96 1.99
C ARG A 25 3.07 34.31 2.26
N SER A 26 3.47 35.32 1.49
CA SER A 26 2.84 36.64 1.42
C SER A 26 2.41 36.92 -0.02
N CYS A 27 1.24 37.48 -0.18
CA CYS A 27 0.78 37.98 -1.47
C CYS A 27 1.22 39.43 -1.64
N PRO A 28 1.97 39.80 -2.72
CA PRO A 28 2.37 41.20 -2.93
C PRO A 28 1.19 42.13 -3.28
N GLY A 29 0.11 41.59 -3.88
CA GLY A 29 -1.06 42.37 -4.28
C GLY A 29 -1.98 42.79 -3.12
N CYS A 30 -2.18 41.92 -2.11
CA CYS A 30 -3.08 42.22 -0.99
C CYS A 30 -2.43 42.15 0.39
N GLU A 31 -1.12 41.92 0.46
CA GLU A 31 -0.30 41.82 1.67
C GLU A 31 -0.73 40.74 2.68
N LYS A 32 -1.74 39.93 2.34
CA LYS A 32 -2.19 38.81 3.17
C LYS A 32 -1.14 37.71 3.24
N ARG A 33 -1.01 37.14 4.43
CA ARG A 33 -0.14 36.01 4.71
C ARG A 33 -0.95 34.74 4.86
N PHE A 34 -0.44 33.64 4.28
CA PHE A 34 -1.07 32.32 4.38
C PHE A 34 0.00 31.24 4.42
N THR A 35 -0.41 30.03 4.77
CA THR A 35 0.49 28.89 4.88
C THR A 35 0.11 27.85 3.83
N THR A 36 1.13 27.31 3.14
CA THR A 36 0.99 26.15 2.24
C THR A 36 1.81 24.99 2.76
N TYR A 37 1.42 23.79 2.36
CA TYR A 37 2.15 22.58 2.67
C TYR A 37 2.50 21.89 1.36
N GLU A 38 3.76 21.46 1.25
CA GLU A 38 4.19 20.54 0.22
C GLU A 38 4.29 19.15 0.84
N HIS A 39 3.68 18.18 0.21
CA HIS A 39 3.73 16.78 0.60
C HIS A 39 4.26 15.95 -0.56
N ILE A 40 4.93 14.86 -0.25
CA ILE A 40 5.24 13.85 -1.25
C ILE A 40 3.90 13.22 -1.65
N GLU A 41 3.52 13.35 -2.91
CA GLU A 41 2.38 12.63 -3.46
C GLU A 41 2.84 11.22 -3.82
N LEU A 42 2.54 10.27 -2.95
CA LEU A 42 2.77 8.86 -3.20
C LEU A 42 1.53 8.32 -3.93
N SER A 43 1.59 8.29 -5.25
CA SER A 43 0.54 7.66 -6.04
C SER A 43 0.71 6.13 -6.00
N LEU A 44 -0.33 5.45 -5.51
CA LEU A 44 -0.38 3.98 -5.59
C LEU A 44 -0.55 3.55 -7.06
N PRO A 45 0.09 2.44 -7.47
CA PRO A 45 -0.01 1.97 -8.85
C PRO A 45 -1.40 1.43 -9.18
N GLN A 46 -1.68 1.32 -10.47
CA GLN A 46 -2.82 0.54 -10.94
C GLN A 46 -2.50 -0.95 -10.87
N VAL A 47 -3.50 -1.76 -10.52
CA VAL A 47 -3.39 -3.22 -10.51
C VAL A 47 -3.83 -3.78 -11.86
N VAL A 48 -2.91 -4.44 -12.56
CA VAL A 48 -3.20 -5.13 -13.81
C VAL A 48 -3.65 -6.56 -13.50
N LYS A 49 -4.89 -6.89 -13.87
CA LYS A 49 -5.49 -8.21 -13.70
C LYS A 49 -4.98 -9.19 -14.76
N GLN A 50 -5.25 -10.48 -14.57
CA GLN A 50 -4.88 -11.53 -15.52
C GLN A 50 -5.54 -11.36 -16.90
N ASP A 51 -6.74 -10.76 -16.97
CA ASP A 51 -7.45 -10.42 -18.20
C ASP A 51 -6.98 -9.11 -18.85
N GLY A 52 -5.93 -8.47 -18.30
CA GLY A 52 -5.39 -7.21 -18.77
C GLY A 52 -6.12 -5.96 -18.30
N LYS A 53 -7.23 -6.09 -17.57
CA LYS A 53 -7.94 -4.94 -16.98
C LYS A 53 -7.11 -4.26 -15.92
N ARG A 54 -7.25 -2.94 -15.84
CA ARG A 54 -6.61 -2.10 -14.85
C ARG A 54 -7.62 -1.62 -13.82
N GLU A 55 -7.27 -1.76 -12.57
CA GLU A 55 -8.04 -1.24 -11.43
C GLU A 55 -7.14 -0.40 -10.54
N GLU A 56 -7.69 0.61 -9.89
CA GLU A 56 -6.97 1.34 -8.85
C GLU A 56 -6.61 0.40 -7.69
N PHE A 57 -5.41 0.57 -7.15
CA PHE A 57 -5.02 -0.17 -5.95
C PHE A 57 -5.95 0.21 -4.80
N ASN A 58 -6.49 -0.79 -4.14
CA ASN A 58 -7.41 -0.60 -3.02
C ASN A 58 -6.88 -1.30 -1.77
N LYS A 59 -6.46 -0.49 -0.80
CA LYS A 59 -5.91 -0.97 0.47
C LYS A 59 -6.94 -1.78 1.29
N GLU A 60 -8.23 -1.42 1.20
CA GLU A 60 -9.30 -2.14 1.91
C GLU A 60 -9.50 -3.54 1.32
N LYS A 61 -9.42 -3.69 -0.01
CA LYS A 61 -9.45 -5.02 -0.66
C LYS A 61 -8.29 -5.89 -0.20
N LEU A 62 -7.09 -5.31 -0.06
CA LEU A 62 -5.91 -6.01 0.44
C LEU A 62 -6.10 -6.45 1.89
N HIS A 63 -6.53 -5.55 2.76
CA HIS A 63 -6.82 -5.84 4.16
C HIS A 63 -7.89 -6.92 4.32
N HIS A 64 -8.98 -6.85 3.54
CA HIS A 64 -10.04 -7.86 3.54
C HIS A 64 -9.52 -9.23 3.11
N SER A 65 -8.64 -9.28 2.12
CA SER A 65 -8.02 -10.53 1.63
C SER A 65 -7.19 -11.22 2.72
N LEU A 66 -6.36 -10.46 3.44
CA LEU A 66 -5.58 -10.95 4.59
C LEU A 66 -6.48 -11.44 5.73
N ASN A 67 -7.49 -10.65 6.10
CA ASN A 67 -8.46 -11.04 7.14
C ASN A 67 -9.21 -12.33 6.80
N ARG A 68 -9.59 -12.51 5.55
CA ARG A 68 -10.27 -13.74 5.10
C ARG A 68 -9.37 -14.97 5.23
N ALA A 69 -8.09 -14.87 4.88
CA ALA A 69 -7.13 -15.95 5.04
C ALA A 69 -6.88 -16.27 6.52
N LEU A 70 -6.80 -15.23 7.38
CA LEU A 70 -6.55 -15.31 8.81
C LEU A 70 -7.81 -15.58 9.65
N HIS A 71 -8.98 -15.75 9.01
CA HIS A 71 -10.23 -15.97 9.76
C HIS A 71 -10.12 -17.15 10.73
N LYS A 72 -10.50 -16.92 12.01
CA LYS A 72 -10.37 -17.87 13.13
C LYS A 72 -8.92 -18.32 13.41
N ARG A 73 -7.92 -17.54 13.05
CA ARG A 73 -6.53 -17.76 13.47
C ARG A 73 -6.18 -16.83 14.63
N PRO A 74 -5.33 -17.25 15.56
CA PRO A 74 -4.95 -16.46 16.74
C PRO A 74 -3.87 -15.42 16.38
N VAL A 75 -4.16 -14.57 15.39
CA VAL A 75 -3.28 -13.49 14.94
C VAL A 75 -3.94 -12.16 15.31
N PRO A 76 -3.29 -11.32 16.14
CA PRO A 76 -3.79 -10.00 16.50
C PRO A 76 -3.96 -9.08 15.27
N VAL A 77 -4.94 -8.19 15.34
CA VAL A 77 -5.29 -7.28 14.23
C VAL A 77 -4.11 -6.37 13.87
N GLU A 78 -3.32 -5.96 14.86
CA GLU A 78 -2.16 -5.10 14.70
C GLU A 78 -1.11 -5.71 13.75
N PHE A 79 -0.94 -7.03 13.76
CA PHE A 79 -0.04 -7.72 12.83
C PHE A 79 -0.59 -7.78 11.41
N ILE A 80 -1.93 -7.82 11.28
CA ILE A 80 -2.59 -7.76 9.96
C ILE A 80 -2.41 -6.37 9.37
N ASP A 81 -2.62 -5.32 10.17
CA ASP A 81 -2.42 -3.94 9.78
C ASP A 81 -0.96 -3.69 9.37
N GLN A 82 -0.01 -4.21 10.15
CA GLN A 82 1.42 -4.11 9.83
C GLN A 82 1.76 -4.82 8.52
N ALA A 83 1.19 -5.99 8.24
CA ALA A 83 1.40 -6.72 7.00
C ALA A 83 0.87 -5.91 5.79
N VAL A 84 -0.30 -5.29 5.92
CA VAL A 84 -0.85 -4.40 4.89
C VAL A 84 0.08 -3.21 4.63
N GLU A 85 0.58 -2.55 5.69
CA GLU A 85 1.51 -1.42 5.56
C GLU A 85 2.83 -1.86 4.90
N ASN A 86 3.37 -3.02 5.26
CA ASN A 86 4.59 -3.56 4.64
C ASN A 86 4.41 -3.77 3.13
N ILE A 87 3.26 -4.33 2.72
CA ILE A 87 2.96 -4.54 1.30
C ILE A 87 2.82 -3.19 0.58
N VAL A 88 2.09 -2.25 1.16
CA VAL A 88 1.91 -0.90 0.58
C VAL A 88 3.25 -0.18 0.47
N LEU A 89 4.08 -0.22 1.51
CA LEU A 89 5.41 0.39 1.49
C LEU A 89 6.30 -0.22 0.40
N LYS A 90 6.30 -1.54 0.25
CA LYS A 90 7.05 -2.23 -0.80
C LYS A 90 6.60 -1.77 -2.19
N ILE A 91 5.29 -1.65 -2.42
CA ILE A 91 4.72 -1.18 -3.68
C ILE A 91 5.17 0.26 -3.99
N LEU A 92 5.07 1.14 -2.99
CA LEU A 92 5.46 2.54 -3.13
C LEU A 92 6.96 2.71 -3.37
N THR A 93 7.79 1.88 -2.72
CA THR A 93 9.25 1.93 -2.85
C THR A 93 9.71 1.49 -4.25
N ASN A 94 8.99 0.57 -4.90
CA ASN A 94 9.29 0.17 -6.27
C ASN A 94 9.07 1.30 -7.28
N GLY A 95 8.21 2.29 -6.97
CA GLY A 95 7.99 3.47 -7.81
C GLY A 95 7.34 3.17 -9.17
N GLU A 96 6.82 1.98 -9.38
CA GLU A 96 6.16 1.58 -10.62
C GLU A 96 4.74 2.14 -10.71
N ARG A 97 4.28 2.48 -11.91
CA ARG A 97 2.92 2.97 -12.14
C ARG A 97 1.87 1.86 -12.19
N GLU A 98 2.30 0.64 -12.42
CA GLU A 98 1.46 -0.55 -12.55
C GLU A 98 2.07 -1.71 -11.76
N ILE A 99 1.25 -2.52 -11.13
CA ILE A 99 1.64 -3.79 -10.49
C ILE A 99 0.73 -4.89 -10.98
N TYR A 100 1.28 -6.04 -11.32
CA TYR A 100 0.46 -7.18 -11.68
C TYR A 100 -0.21 -7.79 -10.45
N SER A 101 -1.46 -8.22 -10.59
CA SER A 101 -2.22 -8.87 -9.51
C SER A 101 -1.50 -10.12 -8.98
N ARG A 102 -0.71 -10.79 -9.83
CA ARG A 102 0.14 -11.90 -9.44
C ARG A 102 1.23 -11.48 -8.46
N ASP A 103 1.93 -10.37 -8.71
CA ASP A 103 3.03 -9.92 -7.87
C ASP A 103 2.50 -9.37 -6.52
N LEU A 104 1.30 -8.78 -6.56
CA LEU A 104 0.58 -8.41 -5.35
C LEU A 104 0.20 -9.64 -4.52
N GLY A 105 -0.28 -10.72 -5.16
CA GLY A 105 -0.60 -11.98 -4.52
C GLY A 105 0.63 -12.64 -3.88
N GLU A 106 1.78 -12.65 -4.54
CA GLU A 106 3.04 -13.15 -3.97
C GLU A 106 3.47 -12.33 -2.75
N SER A 107 3.24 -11.00 -2.77
CA SER A 107 3.52 -10.16 -1.61
C SER A 107 2.60 -10.47 -0.43
N VAL A 108 1.33 -10.78 -0.67
CA VAL A 108 0.38 -11.26 0.36
C VAL A 108 0.83 -12.60 0.91
N MET A 109 1.20 -13.55 0.06
CA MET A 109 1.68 -14.87 0.47
C MET A 109 2.93 -14.77 1.34
N PHE A 110 3.86 -13.88 0.99
CA PHE A 110 5.06 -13.63 1.77
C PHE A 110 4.76 -13.15 3.19
N GLU A 111 3.82 -12.21 3.37
CA GLU A 111 3.41 -11.75 4.69
C GLU A 111 2.62 -12.83 5.46
N LEU A 112 1.69 -13.54 4.80
CA LEU A 112 0.95 -14.64 5.44
C LEU A 112 1.87 -15.77 5.92
N LYS A 113 2.92 -16.10 5.18
CA LYS A 113 3.92 -17.10 5.57
C LYS A 113 4.56 -16.78 6.92
N LYS A 114 4.79 -15.49 7.22
CA LYS A 114 5.34 -15.02 8.50
C LYS A 114 4.32 -15.06 9.62
N LEU A 115 3.06 -14.75 9.32
CA LEU A 115 2.01 -14.60 10.31
C LEU A 115 1.42 -15.93 10.73
N ASP A 116 1.02 -16.76 9.76
CA ASP A 116 0.35 -18.03 10.03
C ASP A 116 0.42 -18.96 8.81
N LYS A 117 1.07 -20.10 8.97
CA LYS A 117 1.25 -21.10 7.91
C LYS A 117 -0.06 -21.66 7.35
N ILE A 118 -1.10 -21.78 8.18
CA ILE A 118 -2.42 -22.26 7.72
C ILE A 118 -3.12 -21.18 6.88
N ALA A 119 -3.03 -19.91 7.27
CA ALA A 119 -3.55 -18.81 6.48
C ALA A 119 -2.84 -18.70 5.12
N TYR A 120 -1.52 -18.92 5.09
CA TYR A 120 -0.75 -19.02 3.85
C TYR A 120 -1.34 -20.07 2.90
N ILE A 121 -1.56 -21.32 3.39
CA ILE A 121 -2.09 -22.41 2.58
C ILE A 121 -3.53 -22.10 2.08
N ARG A 122 -4.37 -21.52 2.93
CA ARG A 122 -5.73 -21.09 2.54
C ARG A 122 -5.70 -20.06 1.41
N PHE A 123 -4.84 -19.08 1.52
CA PHE A 123 -4.69 -18.06 0.49
C PHE A 123 -4.11 -18.66 -0.79
N ALA A 124 -3.04 -19.45 -0.67
CA ALA A 124 -2.38 -20.11 -1.79
C ALA A 124 -3.34 -21.01 -2.59
N SER A 125 -4.20 -21.75 -1.90
CA SER A 125 -5.16 -22.67 -2.54
C SER A 125 -6.12 -21.96 -3.50
N VAL A 126 -6.55 -20.75 -3.16
CA VAL A 126 -7.42 -19.92 -4.00
C VAL A 126 -6.59 -19.15 -5.03
N TYR A 127 -5.50 -18.55 -4.60
CA TYR A 127 -4.67 -17.70 -5.43
C TYR A 127 -3.98 -18.47 -6.57
N ARG A 128 -3.40 -19.64 -6.27
CA ARG A 128 -2.76 -20.54 -7.23
C ARG A 128 -3.76 -21.51 -7.88
N SER A 129 -5.06 -21.43 -7.53
CA SER A 129 -6.13 -22.28 -8.07
C SER A 129 -5.82 -23.78 -7.96
N PHE A 130 -5.56 -24.27 -6.74
CA PHE A 130 -5.24 -25.68 -6.50
C PHE A 130 -6.33 -26.60 -7.08
N THR A 131 -5.92 -27.66 -7.76
CA THR A 131 -6.80 -28.60 -8.44
C THR A 131 -6.82 -29.98 -7.80
N ASP A 132 -5.77 -30.33 -7.07
CA ASP A 132 -5.63 -31.64 -6.42
C ASP A 132 -4.87 -31.57 -5.09
N VAL A 133 -4.68 -32.73 -4.44
CA VAL A 133 -3.98 -32.85 -3.14
C VAL A 133 -2.49 -32.59 -3.27
N GLU A 134 -1.88 -32.85 -4.42
CA GLU A 134 -0.45 -32.64 -4.64
C GLU A 134 -0.10 -31.15 -4.62
N ASP A 135 -1.02 -30.27 -5.03
CA ASP A 135 -0.85 -28.81 -4.92
C ASP A 135 -0.72 -28.38 -3.45
N PHE A 136 -1.50 -28.98 -2.54
CA PHE A 136 -1.37 -28.73 -1.10
C PHE A 136 -0.04 -29.24 -0.56
N ASN A 137 0.39 -30.44 -0.96
CA ASN A 137 1.67 -31.00 -0.54
C ASN A 137 2.84 -30.09 -0.98
N THR A 138 2.78 -29.55 -2.18
CA THR A 138 3.76 -28.60 -2.70
C THR A 138 3.79 -27.32 -1.87
N ALA A 139 2.62 -26.74 -1.59
CA ALA A 139 2.52 -25.53 -0.76
C ALA A 139 2.99 -25.76 0.69
N ILE A 140 2.85 -26.98 1.23
CA ILE A 140 3.36 -27.34 2.55
C ILE A 140 4.89 -27.40 2.53
N LYS A 141 5.49 -28.00 1.49
CA LYS A 141 6.96 -28.03 1.33
C LYS A 141 7.56 -26.63 1.21
N ASP A 142 6.86 -25.69 0.57
CA ASP A 142 7.27 -24.28 0.51
C ASP A 142 7.37 -23.61 1.90
N LEU A 143 6.81 -24.24 2.96
CA LEU A 143 6.79 -23.72 4.33
C LEU A 143 7.88 -24.34 5.23
N GLU A 144 8.57 -25.36 4.77
CA GLU A 144 9.70 -25.96 5.46
C GLU A 144 10.99 -25.16 5.23
#